data_a36955cbdc16ff72b53a9177f48101f0
#
_entry.id   a36955cbdc16ff72b53a9177f48101f0
#
_cell.length_a   1.000
_cell.length_b   1.000
_cell.length_c   1.000
_cell.angle_alpha   90.00
_cell.angle_beta   90.00
_cell.angle_gamma   90.00
#
_symmetry.space_group_name_H-M   'P 1'
#
loop_
_entity.id
_entity.type
_entity.pdbx_description
1 polymer ?
#
loop_
_entity_poly.entity_id
_entity_poly.type
_entity_poly.pdbx_seq_one_letter_code
_entity_poly.pdbx_strand_id
1 'polypeptide(L)'
;VAVDDEHVVAPRWLPSPFVLLGGLLWAVLSAAAWNVPMCCEAGLNAAVVERLRSSLLHPAFPMTDLPAVASAHYSPYAVLQGVTARFSGLSGPSVLALSAAVNLALLLTGIGRLARLLTPSRWVPVLALIPPALIHWADPGRWSAPSTFAVALTLNLWAWTGRAVTRVPRPRPGRPPGRVPRWAEAAGIGVLLGLVLLVHPPTALGAALGVVALIAVKQRTRIRPTVRRWALAALCAAAVAAVWPYYNGLTAVRPPASAGATSSPSGDGVPASGEPYTWATAHIPPGEVVLTDSLPAMYALAGHGAFVLADEVPDAGLPAAERRARGRAVTAYLDPATPQEERDRITGRYGVRWALLTRFQRLPENATVLAYSPRTGEVLARVAER
;
A
#
# COMPACT_ATOMS: atom_id res chain seq x y z
N VAL A 1 -37.60 43.39 -27.19
CA VAL A 1 -36.20 43.24 -27.58
C VAL A 1 -35.79 41.88 -27.02
N ALA A 2 -35.80 40.85 -27.89
CA ALA A 2 -35.28 39.53 -27.54
C ALA A 2 -33.77 39.60 -27.65
N VAL A 3 -33.09 39.40 -26.54
CA VAL A 3 -31.65 39.18 -26.53
C VAL A 3 -31.45 37.70 -26.88
N ASP A 4 -31.00 37.46 -28.12
CA ASP A 4 -30.53 36.15 -28.55
C ASP A 4 -29.25 35.82 -27.73
N ASP A 5 -29.42 34.96 -26.75
CA ASP A 5 -28.26 34.29 -26.07
C ASP A 5 -27.60 33.36 -27.11
N GLU A 6 -26.68 33.89 -27.89
CA GLU A 6 -25.74 33.08 -28.66
C GLU A 6 -24.95 32.19 -27.69
N HIS A 7 -25.49 30.99 -27.46
CA HIS A 7 -24.70 29.91 -26.80
C HIS A 7 -23.50 29.60 -27.69
N VAL A 8 -22.37 30.20 -27.38
CA VAL A 8 -21.09 29.83 -27.95
C VAL A 8 -20.86 28.35 -27.65
N VAL A 9 -21.21 27.50 -28.60
CA VAL A 9 -20.96 26.06 -28.54
C VAL A 9 -19.46 25.86 -28.63
N ALA A 10 -18.83 25.70 -27.49
CA ALA A 10 -17.39 25.40 -27.41
C ALA A 10 -17.09 24.18 -28.31
N PRO A 11 -16.04 24.21 -29.12
CA PRO A 11 -15.69 23.15 -30.03
C PRO A 11 -15.53 21.82 -29.30
N ARG A 12 -16.25 20.78 -29.75
CA ARG A 12 -16.41 19.45 -29.12
C ARG A 12 -15.09 18.68 -28.92
N TRP A 13 -13.98 19.14 -29.48
CA TRP A 13 -12.66 18.50 -29.40
C TRP A 13 -11.79 18.97 -28.22
N LEU A 14 -12.16 20.04 -27.53
CA LEU A 14 -11.44 20.48 -26.34
C LEU A 14 -11.71 19.54 -25.16
N PRO A 15 -10.66 18.95 -24.55
CA PRO A 15 -10.82 18.13 -23.36
C PRO A 15 -11.39 18.96 -22.20
N SER A 16 -12.20 18.36 -21.35
CA SER A 16 -12.78 19.06 -20.22
C SER A 16 -11.69 19.60 -19.29
N PRO A 17 -11.90 20.76 -18.59
CA PRO A 17 -10.92 21.30 -17.64
C PRO A 17 -10.46 20.28 -16.59
N PHE A 18 -11.34 19.40 -16.17
CA PHE A 18 -10.99 18.30 -15.26
C PHE A 18 -9.97 17.33 -15.87
N VAL A 19 -10.10 16.99 -17.16
CA VAL A 19 -9.15 16.07 -17.82
C VAL A 19 -7.77 16.72 -17.97
N LEU A 20 -7.73 18.01 -18.31
CA LEU A 20 -6.47 18.75 -18.44
C LEU A 20 -5.75 18.87 -17.09
N LEU A 21 -6.44 19.42 -16.09
CA LEU A 21 -5.86 19.64 -14.76
C LEU A 21 -5.59 18.33 -14.02
N GLY A 22 -6.48 17.34 -14.14
CA GLY A 22 -6.28 16.01 -13.58
C GLY A 22 -5.13 15.28 -14.25
N GLY A 23 -4.97 15.40 -15.57
CA GLY A 23 -3.84 14.84 -16.30
C GLY A 23 -2.50 15.49 -15.91
N LEU A 24 -2.48 16.80 -15.76
CA LEU A 24 -1.31 17.51 -15.26
C LEU A 24 -0.94 17.08 -13.83
N LEU A 25 -1.93 17.06 -12.94
CA LEU A 25 -1.75 16.64 -11.55
C LEU A 25 -1.23 15.19 -11.52
N TRP A 26 -1.82 14.29 -12.30
CA TRP A 26 -1.35 12.91 -12.41
C TRP A 26 0.11 12.83 -12.86
N ALA A 27 0.50 13.57 -13.89
CA ALA A 27 1.88 13.54 -14.40
C ALA A 27 2.89 14.04 -13.36
N VAL A 28 2.59 15.18 -12.70
CA VAL A 28 3.47 15.76 -11.68
C VAL A 28 3.60 14.84 -10.47
N LEU A 29 2.50 14.34 -9.93
CA LEU A 29 2.54 13.47 -8.74
C LEU A 29 3.16 12.10 -9.05
N SER A 30 2.93 11.55 -10.25
CA SER A 30 3.58 10.31 -10.69
C SER A 30 5.08 10.48 -10.84
N ALA A 31 5.55 11.60 -11.40
CA ALA A 31 6.98 11.90 -11.48
C ALA A 31 7.61 12.08 -10.09
N ALA A 32 6.92 12.77 -9.17
CA ALA A 32 7.37 12.93 -7.79
C ALA A 32 7.51 11.60 -7.03
N ALA A 33 6.66 10.61 -7.32
CA ALA A 33 6.69 9.30 -6.67
C ALA A 33 8.01 8.53 -6.89
N TRP A 34 8.78 8.83 -7.94
CA TRP A 34 10.09 8.23 -8.17
C TRP A 34 11.18 8.73 -7.23
N ASN A 35 10.95 9.84 -6.54
CA ASN A 35 11.90 10.46 -5.63
C ASN A 35 11.50 10.27 -4.14
N VAL A 36 10.52 9.40 -3.86
CA VAL A 36 10.09 9.13 -2.47
C VAL A 36 11.15 8.32 -1.76
N PRO A 37 11.63 8.76 -0.57
CA PRO A 37 12.58 7.99 0.21
C PRO A 37 11.97 6.66 0.66
N MET A 38 12.76 5.59 0.64
CA MET A 38 12.33 4.26 1.11
C MET A 38 12.44 4.17 2.64
N CYS A 39 11.74 5.05 3.34
CA CYS A 39 11.61 4.98 4.80
C CYS A 39 10.21 4.53 5.20
N CYS A 40 10.10 4.12 6.43
CA CYS A 40 8.82 3.92 7.10
C CYS A 40 7.87 2.99 6.30
N GLU A 41 6.63 3.40 6.07
CA GLU A 41 5.65 2.60 5.35
C GLU A 41 6.05 2.29 3.89
N ALA A 42 6.71 3.22 3.19
CA ALA A 42 7.18 3.00 1.83
C ALA A 42 8.25 1.89 1.76
N GLY A 43 9.21 1.90 2.69
CA GLY A 43 10.22 0.85 2.80
C GLY A 43 9.62 -0.51 3.13
N LEU A 44 8.65 -0.56 4.06
CA LEU A 44 7.91 -1.79 4.37
C LEU A 44 7.17 -2.34 3.15
N ASN A 45 6.45 -1.49 2.44
CA ASN A 45 5.72 -1.89 1.23
C ASN A 45 6.68 -2.38 0.13
N ALA A 46 7.85 -1.74 -0.03
CA ALA A 46 8.88 -2.21 -0.95
C ALA A 46 9.43 -3.58 -0.54
N ALA A 47 9.67 -3.80 0.76
CA ALA A 47 10.08 -5.10 1.29
C ALA A 47 9.06 -6.20 0.99
N VAL A 48 7.77 -5.94 1.18
CA VAL A 48 6.68 -6.85 0.81
C VAL A 48 6.76 -7.25 -0.67
N VAL A 49 6.97 -6.27 -1.56
CA VAL A 49 7.10 -6.51 -3.01
C VAL A 49 8.32 -7.37 -3.30
N GLU A 50 9.48 -7.11 -2.69
CA GLU A 50 10.71 -7.91 -2.89
C GLU A 50 10.53 -9.36 -2.41
N ARG A 51 9.82 -9.60 -1.29
CA ARG A 51 9.52 -10.98 -0.83
C ARG A 51 8.60 -11.70 -1.80
N LEU A 52 7.58 -11.04 -2.31
CA LEU A 52 6.68 -11.62 -3.32
C LEU A 52 7.39 -11.83 -4.68
N ARG A 53 8.32 -10.95 -5.03
CA ARG A 53 9.17 -11.12 -6.21
C ARG A 53 10.01 -12.39 -6.12
N SER A 54 10.59 -12.68 -4.95
CA SER A 54 11.38 -13.90 -4.72
C SER A 54 10.51 -15.16 -4.65
N SER A 55 9.40 -15.11 -3.93
CA SER A 55 8.45 -16.23 -3.79
C SER A 55 7.01 -15.74 -3.66
N LEU A 56 6.16 -16.08 -4.65
CA LEU A 56 4.74 -15.72 -4.62
C LEU A 56 3.93 -16.61 -3.69
N LEU A 57 4.28 -17.91 -3.58
CA LEU A 57 3.47 -18.86 -2.82
C LEU A 57 3.86 -18.96 -1.35
N HIS A 58 5.13 -18.82 -1.06
CA HIS A 58 5.69 -18.95 0.29
C HIS A 58 6.65 -17.79 0.57
N PRO A 59 6.16 -16.55 0.64
CA PRO A 59 7.02 -15.42 0.95
C PRO A 59 7.50 -15.50 2.40
N ALA A 60 8.69 -14.97 2.66
CA ALA A 60 9.17 -14.72 4.02
C ALA A 60 8.42 -13.51 4.63
N PHE A 61 8.54 -13.27 5.93
CA PHE A 61 8.08 -12.00 6.51
C PHE A 61 8.80 -10.81 5.85
N PRO A 62 8.15 -9.64 5.73
CA PRO A 62 8.74 -8.52 4.98
C PRO A 62 10.15 -8.15 5.40
N MET A 63 10.44 -8.17 6.68
CA MET A 63 11.72 -7.73 7.22
C MET A 63 12.61 -8.87 7.74
N THR A 64 12.09 -10.08 7.89
CA THR A 64 12.85 -11.20 8.43
C THR A 64 12.91 -12.37 7.45
N ASP A 65 13.89 -13.23 7.63
CA ASP A 65 14.12 -14.46 6.85
C ASP A 65 13.13 -15.61 7.18
N LEU A 66 12.28 -15.41 8.18
CA LEU A 66 11.31 -16.41 8.60
C LEU A 66 10.15 -16.53 7.61
N PRO A 67 9.62 -17.74 7.38
CA PRO A 67 8.47 -17.94 6.50
C PRO A 67 7.23 -17.24 7.07
N ALA A 68 6.57 -16.42 6.25
CA ALA A 68 5.37 -15.72 6.64
C ALA A 68 4.16 -16.66 6.61
N VAL A 69 3.62 -16.95 7.79
CA VAL A 69 2.36 -17.67 7.93
C VAL A 69 1.30 -16.66 8.35
N ALA A 70 0.25 -16.50 7.54
CA ALA A 70 -0.90 -15.63 7.83
C ALA A 70 -0.54 -14.12 8.00
N SER A 71 0.35 -13.59 7.18
CA SER A 71 0.73 -12.17 7.23
C SER A 71 -0.26 -11.28 6.48
N ALA A 72 -0.83 -10.29 7.17
CA ALA A 72 -1.75 -9.31 6.60
C ALA A 72 -1.10 -8.37 5.57
N HIS A 73 0.24 -8.34 5.48
CA HIS A 73 0.96 -7.54 4.49
C HIS A 73 0.76 -8.06 3.05
N TYR A 74 0.46 -9.36 2.88
CA TYR A 74 0.27 -9.99 1.56
C TYR A 74 -1.17 -9.84 1.05
N SER A 75 -1.63 -8.60 0.96
CA SER A 75 -2.93 -8.25 0.39
C SER A 75 -2.99 -8.50 -1.13
N PRO A 76 -4.19 -8.58 -1.75
CA PRO A 76 -4.32 -8.69 -3.21
C PRO A 76 -3.57 -7.62 -3.99
N TYR A 77 -3.49 -6.42 -3.44
CA TYR A 77 -2.74 -5.32 -4.03
C TYR A 77 -1.24 -5.58 -3.98
N ALA A 78 -0.72 -6.02 -2.83
CA ALA A 78 0.69 -6.39 -2.69
C ALA A 78 1.07 -7.55 -3.62
N VAL A 79 0.21 -8.57 -3.74
CA VAL A 79 0.43 -9.69 -4.67
C VAL A 79 0.49 -9.21 -6.12
N LEU A 80 -0.40 -8.29 -6.53
CA LEU A 80 -0.34 -7.69 -7.86
C LEU A 80 0.99 -6.97 -8.10
N GLN A 81 1.47 -6.22 -7.11
CA GLN A 81 2.79 -5.56 -7.17
C GLN A 81 3.93 -6.57 -7.25
N GLY A 82 3.91 -7.64 -6.44
CA GLY A 82 4.89 -8.71 -6.46
C GLY A 82 4.93 -9.46 -7.80
N VAL A 83 3.77 -9.76 -8.38
CA VAL A 83 3.64 -10.32 -9.72
C VAL A 83 4.25 -9.39 -10.76
N THR A 84 3.94 -8.09 -10.69
CA THR A 84 4.53 -7.07 -11.58
C THR A 84 6.04 -7.05 -11.45
N ALA A 85 6.59 -7.01 -10.22
CA ALA A 85 8.04 -7.04 -9.97
C ALA A 85 8.70 -8.29 -10.56
N ARG A 86 8.08 -9.46 -10.36
CA ARG A 86 8.61 -10.75 -10.81
C ARG A 86 8.68 -10.85 -12.34
N PHE A 87 7.63 -10.43 -13.05
CA PHE A 87 7.58 -10.53 -14.51
C PHE A 87 8.32 -9.42 -15.23
N SER A 88 8.37 -8.21 -14.66
CA SER A 88 9.11 -7.08 -15.27
C SER A 88 10.58 -7.04 -14.89
N GLY A 89 11.01 -7.74 -13.83
CA GLY A 89 12.35 -7.63 -13.27
C GLY A 89 12.60 -6.34 -12.48
N LEU A 90 11.61 -5.47 -12.35
CA LEU A 90 11.73 -4.20 -11.61
C LEU A 90 11.93 -4.45 -10.11
N SER A 91 12.67 -3.54 -9.47
CA SER A 91 12.85 -3.54 -8.02
C SER A 91 11.57 -3.10 -7.29
N GLY A 92 11.44 -3.45 -6.01
CA GLY A 92 10.32 -3.03 -5.16
C GLY A 92 10.06 -1.54 -5.20
N PRO A 93 11.05 -0.65 -4.98
CA PRO A 93 10.89 0.79 -5.11
C PRO A 93 10.33 1.24 -6.47
N SER A 94 10.83 0.68 -7.57
CA SER A 94 10.35 1.01 -8.93
C SER A 94 8.89 0.59 -9.14
N VAL A 95 8.50 -0.58 -8.62
CA VAL A 95 7.12 -1.06 -8.68
C VAL A 95 6.20 -0.18 -7.84
N LEU A 96 6.65 0.32 -6.68
CA LEU A 96 5.88 1.26 -5.89
C LEU A 96 5.64 2.58 -6.63
N ALA A 97 6.66 3.14 -7.29
CA ALA A 97 6.51 4.35 -8.09
C ALA A 97 5.50 4.14 -9.26
N LEU A 98 5.56 3.00 -9.95
CA LEU A 98 4.59 2.63 -10.97
C LEU A 98 3.18 2.48 -10.37
N SER A 99 3.08 1.84 -9.23
CA SER A 99 1.82 1.66 -8.50
C SER A 99 1.20 2.98 -8.07
N ALA A 100 2.02 3.97 -7.69
CA ALA A 100 1.55 5.32 -7.37
C ALA A 100 0.86 5.97 -8.58
N ALA A 101 1.46 5.86 -9.77
CA ALA A 101 0.87 6.38 -11.01
C ALA A 101 -0.49 5.71 -11.32
N VAL A 102 -0.58 4.39 -11.15
CA VAL A 102 -1.83 3.64 -11.35
C VAL A 102 -2.89 4.04 -10.32
N ASN A 103 -2.51 4.13 -9.04
CA ASN A 103 -3.41 4.52 -7.96
C ASN A 103 -3.97 5.93 -8.18
N LEU A 104 -3.12 6.87 -8.58
CA LEU A 104 -3.52 8.24 -8.93
C LEU A 104 -4.50 8.25 -10.10
N ALA A 105 -4.22 7.50 -11.17
CA ALA A 105 -5.13 7.40 -12.32
C ALA A 105 -6.50 6.83 -11.91
N LEU A 106 -6.52 5.78 -11.07
CA LEU A 106 -7.75 5.21 -10.54
C LEU A 106 -8.49 6.18 -9.62
N LEU A 107 -7.77 6.89 -8.75
CA LEU A 107 -8.32 7.90 -7.83
C LEU A 107 -8.99 9.03 -8.61
N LEU A 108 -8.27 9.67 -9.52
CA LEU A 108 -8.78 10.77 -10.33
C LEU A 108 -9.96 10.34 -11.21
N THR A 109 -9.89 9.13 -11.78
CA THR A 109 -11.01 8.55 -12.53
C THR A 109 -12.22 8.36 -11.63
N GLY A 110 -12.05 7.84 -10.42
CA GLY A 110 -13.11 7.66 -9.42
C GLY A 110 -13.76 8.99 -9.03
N ILE A 111 -12.93 10.00 -8.71
CA ILE A 111 -13.38 11.37 -8.40
C ILE A 111 -14.23 11.93 -9.56
N GLY A 112 -13.71 11.89 -10.78
CA GLY A 112 -14.40 12.42 -11.94
C GLY A 112 -15.72 11.73 -12.25
N ARG A 113 -15.77 10.39 -12.08
CA ARG A 113 -17.00 9.60 -12.27
C ARG A 113 -18.04 9.87 -11.19
N LEU A 114 -17.61 9.95 -9.94
CA LEU A 114 -18.52 10.20 -8.80
C LEU A 114 -19.05 11.62 -8.83
N ALA A 115 -18.20 12.61 -9.06
CA ALA A 115 -18.62 14.01 -9.15
C ALA A 115 -19.68 14.23 -10.25
N ARG A 116 -19.49 13.64 -11.43
CA ARG A 116 -20.49 13.70 -12.53
C ARG A 116 -21.79 12.96 -12.23
N LEU A 117 -21.76 11.99 -11.32
CA LEU A 117 -22.97 11.29 -10.87
C LEU A 117 -23.80 12.13 -9.90
N LEU A 118 -23.10 12.93 -9.05
CA LEU A 118 -23.72 13.73 -7.99
C LEU A 118 -24.20 15.09 -8.47
N THR A 119 -23.53 15.69 -9.48
CA THR A 119 -23.85 17.05 -9.95
C THR A 119 -23.60 17.20 -11.46
N PRO A 120 -24.43 17.98 -12.16
CA PRO A 120 -24.21 18.33 -13.56
C PRO A 120 -23.14 19.40 -13.77
N SER A 121 -22.68 20.06 -12.70
CA SER A 121 -21.70 21.14 -12.79
C SER A 121 -20.35 20.63 -13.31
N ARG A 122 -19.77 21.31 -14.30
CA ARG A 122 -18.44 21.03 -14.85
C ARG A 122 -17.28 21.39 -13.92
N TRP A 123 -17.52 22.26 -12.94
CA TRP A 123 -16.49 22.75 -12.02
C TRP A 123 -16.33 21.88 -10.77
N VAL A 124 -17.37 21.18 -10.33
CA VAL A 124 -17.29 20.35 -9.13
C VAL A 124 -16.21 19.25 -9.24
N PRO A 125 -16.05 18.53 -10.38
CA PRO A 125 -14.92 17.61 -10.54
C PRO A 125 -13.56 18.29 -10.43
N VAL A 126 -13.44 19.56 -10.91
CA VAL A 126 -12.19 20.33 -10.82
C VAL A 126 -11.86 20.68 -9.37
N LEU A 127 -12.83 21.19 -8.62
CA LEU A 127 -12.65 21.50 -7.19
C LEU A 127 -12.28 20.24 -6.37
N ALA A 128 -12.80 19.08 -6.78
CA ALA A 128 -12.48 17.80 -6.14
C ALA A 128 -11.03 17.31 -6.39
N LEU A 129 -10.21 18.03 -7.18
CA LEU A 129 -8.76 17.78 -7.31
C LEU A 129 -7.95 18.45 -6.18
N ILE A 130 -8.54 19.39 -5.43
CA ILE A 130 -7.83 20.10 -4.36
C ILE A 130 -7.34 19.15 -3.25
N PRO A 131 -8.18 18.26 -2.68
CA PRO A 131 -7.71 17.36 -1.63
C PRO A 131 -6.51 16.47 -2.03
N PRO A 132 -6.47 15.80 -3.19
CA PRO A 132 -5.29 15.07 -3.63
C PRO A 132 -4.03 15.96 -3.73
N ALA A 133 -4.16 17.18 -4.25
CA ALA A 133 -3.04 18.08 -4.33
C ALA A 133 -2.50 18.45 -2.94
N LEU A 134 -3.37 18.78 -1.98
CA LEU A 134 -2.99 19.12 -0.61
C LEU A 134 -2.37 17.92 0.14
N ILE A 135 -2.90 16.71 -0.04
CA ILE A 135 -2.37 15.49 0.60
C ILE A 135 -0.92 15.23 0.16
N HIS A 136 -0.59 15.52 -1.10
CA HIS A 136 0.78 15.33 -1.59
C HIS A 136 1.81 16.15 -0.81
N TRP A 137 1.48 17.38 -0.45
CA TRP A 137 2.37 18.25 0.34
C TRP A 137 2.62 17.69 1.75
N ALA A 138 1.63 16.99 2.31
CA ALA A 138 1.74 16.44 3.66
C ALA A 138 2.50 15.09 3.67
N ASP A 139 2.31 14.25 2.65
CA ASP A 139 2.89 12.90 2.59
C ASP A 139 3.03 12.41 1.15
N PRO A 140 4.16 12.65 0.50
CA PRO A 140 4.38 12.25 -0.89
C PRO A 140 4.45 10.72 -1.09
N GLY A 141 4.80 9.95 -0.06
CA GLY A 141 4.87 8.48 -0.10
C GLY A 141 3.51 7.77 -0.15
N ARG A 142 2.45 8.46 0.22
CA ARG A 142 1.10 7.91 0.36
C ARG A 142 0.51 7.34 -0.94
N TRP A 143 0.94 7.83 -2.10
CA TRP A 143 0.34 7.42 -3.38
C TRP A 143 0.55 5.95 -3.73
N SER A 144 1.63 5.34 -3.31
CA SER A 144 1.91 3.91 -3.47
C SER A 144 1.25 3.03 -2.40
N ALA A 145 0.70 3.64 -1.33
CA ALA A 145 0.15 2.93 -0.19
C ALA A 145 -1.11 2.10 -0.55
N PRO A 146 -1.32 0.94 0.10
CA PRO A 146 -2.54 0.13 -0.05
C PRO A 146 -3.82 0.92 0.29
N SER A 147 -3.76 1.84 1.24
CA SER A 147 -4.88 2.72 1.62
C SER A 147 -5.35 3.60 0.46
N THR A 148 -4.44 4.18 -0.30
CA THR A 148 -4.77 5.00 -1.48
C THR A 148 -5.42 4.18 -2.59
N PHE A 149 -4.92 2.97 -2.85
CA PHE A 149 -5.56 2.04 -3.77
C PHE A 149 -6.98 1.68 -3.34
N ALA A 150 -7.18 1.37 -2.05
CA ALA A 150 -8.49 1.06 -1.48
C ALA A 150 -9.47 2.23 -1.61
N VAL A 151 -9.04 3.47 -1.35
CA VAL A 151 -9.85 4.69 -1.54
C VAL A 151 -10.20 4.87 -3.03
N ALA A 152 -9.25 4.70 -3.93
CA ALA A 152 -9.47 4.81 -5.37
C ALA A 152 -10.50 3.78 -5.86
N LEU A 153 -10.41 2.53 -5.41
CA LEU A 153 -11.40 1.50 -5.68
C LEU A 153 -12.78 1.86 -5.11
N THR A 154 -12.82 2.40 -3.90
CA THR A 154 -14.07 2.81 -3.22
C THR A 154 -14.81 3.88 -4.01
N LEU A 155 -14.13 4.92 -4.49
CA LEU A 155 -14.76 5.97 -5.30
C LEU A 155 -15.31 5.41 -6.63
N ASN A 156 -14.57 4.51 -7.27
CA ASN A 156 -15.04 3.84 -8.48
C ASN A 156 -16.23 2.89 -8.19
N LEU A 157 -16.20 2.20 -7.05
CA LEU A 157 -17.29 1.35 -6.57
C LEU A 157 -18.57 2.16 -6.35
N TRP A 158 -18.48 3.30 -5.68
CA TRP A 158 -19.62 4.19 -5.46
C TRP A 158 -20.16 4.74 -6.78
N ALA A 159 -19.29 5.17 -7.69
CA ALA A 159 -19.70 5.62 -9.03
C ALA A 159 -20.36 4.51 -9.83
N TRP A 160 -19.88 3.27 -9.73
CA TRP A 160 -20.51 2.12 -10.39
C TRP A 160 -21.86 1.78 -9.77
N THR A 161 -21.93 1.68 -8.43
CA THR A 161 -23.17 1.45 -7.68
C THR A 161 -24.22 2.48 -8.01
N GLY A 162 -23.87 3.76 -7.99
CA GLY A 162 -24.79 4.85 -8.32
C GLY A 162 -25.37 4.72 -9.72
N ARG A 163 -24.55 4.37 -10.73
CA ARG A 163 -25.03 4.10 -12.10
C ARG A 163 -25.93 2.86 -12.17
N ALA A 164 -25.58 1.79 -11.47
CA ALA A 164 -26.32 0.55 -11.45
C ALA A 164 -27.73 0.73 -10.83
N VAL A 165 -27.83 1.64 -9.85
CA VAL A 165 -29.08 1.96 -9.15
C VAL A 165 -29.94 2.94 -9.96
N THR A 166 -29.36 3.89 -10.71
CA THR A 166 -30.11 4.91 -11.48
C THR A 166 -30.54 4.45 -12.87
N ARG A 167 -29.97 3.35 -13.40
CA ARG A 167 -30.35 2.83 -14.72
C ARG A 167 -31.77 2.30 -14.72
N VAL A 168 -32.70 3.08 -15.30
CA VAL A 168 -34.04 2.61 -15.65
C VAL A 168 -33.95 1.84 -16.97
N PRO A 169 -34.40 0.58 -17.02
CA PRO A 169 -34.47 -0.16 -18.29
C PRO A 169 -35.45 0.52 -19.23
N ARG A 170 -34.97 1.18 -20.28
CA ARG A 170 -35.80 1.55 -21.40
C ARG A 170 -35.76 0.42 -22.42
N PRO A 171 -36.85 -0.34 -22.61
CA PRO A 171 -36.92 -1.34 -23.68
C PRO A 171 -36.81 -0.61 -25.02
N ARG A 172 -35.78 -0.89 -25.77
CA ARG A 172 -35.68 -0.48 -27.17
C ARG A 172 -36.20 -1.63 -28.03
N PRO A 173 -37.28 -1.46 -28.78
CA PRO A 173 -37.76 -2.50 -29.68
C PRO A 173 -36.66 -2.83 -30.70
N GLY A 174 -36.44 -4.11 -30.96
CA GLY A 174 -35.53 -4.61 -32.01
C GLY A 174 -34.06 -4.75 -31.69
N ARG A 175 -33.57 -4.48 -30.45
CA ARG A 175 -32.17 -4.74 -30.08
C ARG A 175 -32.08 -5.88 -29.07
N PRO A 176 -31.25 -6.93 -29.35
CA PRO A 176 -31.02 -7.99 -28.36
C PRO A 176 -30.45 -7.41 -27.07
N PRO A 177 -30.76 -8.00 -25.92
CA PRO A 177 -30.29 -7.53 -24.62
C PRO A 177 -28.77 -7.86 -24.44
N GLY A 178 -27.92 -7.09 -25.13
CA GLY A 178 -26.48 -7.15 -24.93
C GLY A 178 -26.02 -6.50 -23.61
N ARG A 179 -26.75 -6.72 -22.50
CA ARG A 179 -26.47 -6.11 -21.18
C ARG A 179 -25.96 -7.16 -20.22
N VAL A 180 -24.87 -6.81 -19.54
CA VAL A 180 -24.41 -7.52 -18.35
C VAL A 180 -25.62 -7.77 -17.44
N PRO A 181 -25.92 -8.99 -17.07
CA PRO A 181 -27.08 -9.30 -16.24
C PRO A 181 -26.91 -8.64 -14.86
N ARG A 182 -28.00 -8.20 -14.26
CA ARG A 182 -28.00 -7.47 -12.99
C ARG A 182 -27.32 -8.21 -11.83
N TRP A 183 -27.35 -9.55 -11.85
CA TRP A 183 -26.64 -10.36 -10.86
C TRP A 183 -25.13 -10.24 -11.01
N ALA A 184 -24.59 -10.18 -12.25
CA ALA A 184 -23.15 -10.03 -12.49
C ALA A 184 -22.66 -8.63 -12.09
N GLU A 185 -23.49 -7.58 -12.25
CA GLU A 185 -23.17 -6.26 -11.68
C GLU A 185 -23.07 -6.30 -10.14
N ALA A 186 -24.01 -7.00 -9.48
CA ALA A 186 -24.01 -7.16 -8.02
C ALA A 186 -22.81 -7.98 -7.54
N ALA A 187 -22.50 -9.09 -8.23
CA ALA A 187 -21.34 -9.90 -7.95
C ALA A 187 -20.03 -9.10 -8.10
N GLY A 188 -19.88 -8.32 -9.17
CA GLY A 188 -18.73 -7.47 -9.40
C GLY A 188 -18.55 -6.39 -8.31
N ILE A 189 -19.65 -5.78 -7.86
CA ILE A 189 -19.63 -4.84 -6.71
C ILE A 189 -19.20 -5.57 -5.45
N GLY A 190 -19.69 -6.79 -5.22
CA GLY A 190 -19.28 -7.62 -4.08
C GLY A 190 -17.81 -7.99 -4.11
N VAL A 191 -17.30 -8.43 -5.27
CA VAL A 191 -15.86 -8.74 -5.44
C VAL A 191 -15.00 -7.51 -5.15
N LEU A 192 -15.35 -6.33 -5.69
CA LEU A 192 -14.60 -5.11 -5.41
C LEU A 192 -14.64 -4.74 -3.92
N LEU A 193 -15.78 -4.91 -3.25
CA LEU A 193 -15.89 -4.65 -1.81
C LEU A 193 -15.01 -5.63 -1.00
N GLY A 194 -14.98 -6.90 -1.39
CA GLY A 194 -14.10 -7.91 -0.79
C GLY A 194 -12.62 -7.60 -1.00
N LEU A 195 -12.24 -7.12 -2.20
CA LEU A 195 -10.87 -6.66 -2.45
C LEU A 195 -10.50 -5.45 -1.59
N VAL A 196 -11.40 -4.46 -1.47
CA VAL A 196 -11.16 -3.30 -0.59
C VAL A 196 -10.99 -3.75 0.86
N LEU A 197 -11.78 -4.74 1.32
CA LEU A 197 -11.68 -5.31 2.65
C LEU A 197 -10.32 -5.97 2.89
N LEU A 198 -9.82 -6.76 1.93
CA LEU A 198 -8.52 -7.42 2.03
C LEU A 198 -7.35 -6.43 1.94
N VAL A 199 -7.49 -5.34 1.19
CA VAL A 199 -6.42 -4.34 1.05
C VAL A 199 -6.35 -3.39 2.24
N HIS A 200 -7.51 -2.89 2.72
CA HIS A 200 -7.56 -1.91 3.80
C HIS A 200 -8.91 -1.95 4.54
N PRO A 201 -9.03 -2.74 5.61
CA PRO A 201 -10.28 -2.95 6.34
C PRO A 201 -11.00 -1.65 6.79
N PRO A 202 -10.32 -0.60 7.30
CA PRO A 202 -10.98 0.65 7.67
C PRO A 202 -11.69 1.32 6.48
N THR A 203 -11.07 1.32 5.30
CA THR A 203 -11.68 1.87 4.07
C THR A 203 -12.89 1.04 3.63
N ALA A 204 -12.87 -0.29 3.83
CA ALA A 204 -13.98 -1.17 3.45
C ALA A 204 -15.27 -0.84 4.20
N LEU A 205 -15.19 -0.45 5.47
CA LEU A 205 -16.35 0.01 6.23
C LEU A 205 -16.97 1.25 5.57
N GLY A 206 -16.16 2.26 5.25
CA GLY A 206 -16.63 3.45 4.52
C GLY A 206 -17.21 3.11 3.16
N ALA A 207 -16.55 2.19 2.42
CA ALA A 207 -17.03 1.72 1.12
C ALA A 207 -18.42 1.07 1.22
N ALA A 208 -18.63 0.18 2.20
CA ALA A 208 -19.91 -0.49 2.45
C ALA A 208 -21.01 0.51 2.84
N LEU A 209 -20.72 1.43 3.76
CA LEU A 209 -21.67 2.46 4.20
C LEU A 209 -22.09 3.35 3.03
N GLY A 210 -21.17 3.77 2.15
CA GLY A 210 -21.50 4.56 0.97
C GLY A 210 -22.36 3.79 -0.04
N VAL A 211 -22.10 2.49 -0.25
CA VAL A 211 -22.94 1.63 -1.07
C VAL A 211 -24.36 1.56 -0.51
N VAL A 212 -24.49 1.30 0.80
CA VAL A 212 -25.81 1.24 1.49
C VAL A 212 -26.54 2.58 1.36
N ALA A 213 -25.86 3.70 1.60
CA ALA A 213 -26.46 5.04 1.49
C ALA A 213 -26.98 5.32 0.06
N LEU A 214 -26.19 5.00 -0.97
CA LEU A 214 -26.59 5.17 -2.38
C LEU A 214 -27.83 4.33 -2.72
N ILE A 215 -27.90 3.10 -2.20
CA ILE A 215 -29.05 2.22 -2.38
C ILE A 215 -30.28 2.79 -1.66
N ALA A 216 -30.14 3.17 -0.40
CA ALA A 216 -31.22 3.68 0.45
C ALA A 216 -31.85 4.94 -0.17
N VAL A 217 -31.02 5.87 -0.66
CA VAL A 217 -31.51 7.12 -1.29
C VAL A 217 -32.25 6.86 -2.61
N LYS A 218 -31.79 5.91 -3.42
CA LYS A 218 -32.29 5.74 -4.80
C LYS A 218 -33.34 4.62 -4.96
N GLN A 219 -33.47 3.67 -4.00
CA GLN A 219 -34.35 2.49 -4.14
C GLN A 219 -35.39 2.36 -3.03
N ARG A 220 -35.82 3.46 -2.41
CA ARG A 220 -36.79 3.49 -1.30
C ARG A 220 -38.09 2.67 -1.56
N THR A 221 -38.50 2.50 -2.82
CA THR A 221 -39.79 1.90 -3.16
C THR A 221 -39.76 0.44 -3.60
N ARG A 222 -38.59 -0.20 -3.74
CA ARG A 222 -38.46 -1.58 -4.27
C ARG A 222 -37.59 -2.47 -3.38
N ILE A 223 -38.06 -2.82 -2.18
CA ILE A 223 -37.27 -3.47 -1.14
C ILE A 223 -36.89 -4.93 -1.48
N ARG A 224 -37.85 -5.80 -1.87
CA ARG A 224 -37.56 -7.24 -2.03
C ARG A 224 -36.55 -7.61 -3.12
N PRO A 225 -36.65 -7.16 -4.41
CA PRO A 225 -35.64 -7.50 -5.41
C PRO A 225 -34.28 -6.86 -5.09
N THR A 226 -34.28 -5.75 -4.36
CA THR A 226 -33.10 -5.06 -3.89
C THR A 226 -32.32 -5.90 -2.88
N VAL A 227 -32.99 -6.47 -1.88
CA VAL A 227 -32.36 -7.29 -0.84
C VAL A 227 -31.63 -8.51 -1.44
N ARG A 228 -32.29 -9.29 -2.33
CA ARG A 228 -31.64 -10.46 -2.96
C ARG A 228 -30.38 -10.09 -3.75
N ARG A 229 -30.41 -8.99 -4.48
CA ARG A 229 -29.28 -8.51 -5.28
C ARG A 229 -28.10 -8.12 -4.38
N TRP A 230 -28.35 -7.40 -3.31
CA TRP A 230 -27.30 -6.91 -2.43
C TRP A 230 -26.81 -7.97 -1.43
N ALA A 231 -27.65 -8.95 -1.11
CA ALA A 231 -27.23 -10.17 -0.42
C ALA A 231 -26.19 -10.96 -1.24
N LEU A 232 -26.38 -11.05 -2.57
CA LEU A 232 -25.39 -11.64 -3.47
C LEU A 232 -24.06 -10.86 -3.44
N ALA A 233 -24.13 -9.52 -3.47
CA ALA A 233 -22.91 -8.70 -3.35
C ALA A 233 -22.19 -8.93 -2.03
N ALA A 234 -22.90 -8.99 -0.90
CA ALA A 234 -22.33 -9.28 0.40
C ALA A 234 -21.72 -10.69 0.47
N LEU A 235 -22.39 -11.68 -0.10
CA LEU A 235 -21.88 -13.06 -0.19
C LEU A 235 -20.60 -13.13 -1.02
N CYS A 236 -20.55 -12.47 -2.18
CA CYS A 236 -19.35 -12.41 -2.99
C CYS A 236 -18.18 -11.73 -2.26
N ALA A 237 -18.46 -10.64 -1.53
CA ALA A 237 -17.43 -9.96 -0.72
C ALA A 237 -16.88 -10.88 0.37
N ALA A 238 -17.76 -11.56 1.11
CA ALA A 238 -17.37 -12.53 2.14
C ALA A 238 -16.59 -13.71 1.55
N ALA A 239 -17.00 -14.23 0.39
CA ALA A 239 -16.31 -15.32 -0.29
C ALA A 239 -14.89 -14.92 -0.70
N VAL A 240 -14.70 -13.73 -1.28
CA VAL A 240 -13.37 -13.20 -1.64
C VAL A 240 -12.50 -13.06 -0.39
N ALA A 241 -13.04 -12.55 0.72
CA ALA A 241 -12.30 -12.39 1.96
C ALA A 241 -11.93 -13.73 2.63
N ALA A 242 -12.79 -14.75 2.51
CA ALA A 242 -12.57 -16.07 3.10
C ALA A 242 -11.59 -16.95 2.33
N VAL A 243 -11.57 -16.82 0.99
CA VAL A 243 -10.74 -17.67 0.10
C VAL A 243 -9.32 -17.12 -0.06
N TRP A 244 -9.01 -15.94 0.48
CA TRP A 244 -7.68 -15.34 0.33
C TRP A 244 -6.59 -16.20 0.99
N PRO A 245 -5.53 -16.63 0.23
CA PRO A 245 -4.64 -17.69 0.69
C PRO A 245 -3.63 -17.25 1.77
N TYR A 246 -3.34 -15.97 1.88
CA TYR A 246 -2.26 -15.48 2.76
C TYR A 246 -2.75 -15.15 4.17
N TYR A 247 -4.04 -14.83 4.35
CA TYR A 247 -4.66 -14.59 5.66
C TYR A 247 -6.17 -14.60 5.57
N ASN A 248 -6.85 -14.82 6.69
CA ASN A 248 -8.31 -14.77 6.71
C ASN A 248 -8.79 -13.31 6.88
N GLY A 249 -9.29 -12.71 5.80
CA GLY A 249 -9.78 -11.33 5.79
C GLY A 249 -10.95 -11.06 6.74
N LEU A 250 -11.72 -12.09 7.11
CA LEU A 250 -12.83 -11.95 8.05
C LEU A 250 -12.36 -11.77 9.50
N THR A 251 -11.20 -12.35 9.85
CA THR A 251 -10.61 -12.16 11.18
C THR A 251 -9.87 -10.83 11.30
N ALA A 252 -9.43 -10.24 10.21
CA ALA A 252 -8.76 -8.94 10.18
C ALA A 252 -9.68 -7.77 10.57
N VAL A 253 -11.00 -7.98 10.53
CA VAL A 253 -12.01 -6.99 11.00
C VAL A 253 -12.09 -6.95 12.53
N ARG A 254 -11.59 -7.97 13.24
CA ARG A 254 -11.56 -7.97 14.69
C ARG A 254 -10.50 -6.98 15.18
N PRO A 255 -10.84 -5.96 15.98
CA PRO A 255 -9.81 -5.12 16.58
C PRO A 255 -8.84 -6.04 17.31
N PRO A 256 -7.51 -5.85 17.15
CA PRO A 256 -6.56 -6.64 17.91
C PRO A 256 -6.90 -6.47 19.40
N ALA A 257 -7.21 -7.59 20.07
CA ALA A 257 -7.42 -7.59 21.50
C ALA A 257 -6.14 -7.01 22.12
N SER A 258 -6.19 -5.77 22.57
CA SER A 258 -5.16 -5.07 23.36
C SER A 258 -3.68 -5.30 22.96
N ALA A 259 -3.37 -5.46 21.68
CA ALA A 259 -2.12 -4.95 21.20
C ALA A 259 -2.21 -3.45 21.44
N GLY A 260 -1.59 -2.97 22.52
CA GLY A 260 -1.51 -1.55 22.79
C GLY A 260 -1.20 -0.89 21.46
N ALA A 261 -2.03 0.08 21.08
CA ALA A 261 -1.79 0.83 19.86
C ALA A 261 -0.33 1.27 19.92
N THR A 262 0.56 0.49 19.31
CA THR A 262 1.73 1.05 18.73
C THR A 262 1.14 1.95 17.65
N SER A 263 0.69 3.13 18.10
CA SER A 263 0.68 4.31 17.27
C SER A 263 1.93 4.15 16.43
N SER A 264 1.77 3.96 15.11
CA SER A 264 2.86 4.28 14.19
C SER A 264 3.49 5.51 14.80
N PRO A 265 4.78 5.51 15.16
CA PRO A 265 5.37 6.64 15.80
C PRO A 265 4.93 7.84 14.96
N SER A 266 4.01 8.59 15.54
CA SER A 266 3.49 9.82 14.96
C SER A 266 4.76 10.58 14.67
N GLY A 267 5.00 10.96 13.43
CA GLY A 267 6.29 11.40 12.90
C GLY A 267 6.97 12.60 13.57
N ASP A 268 6.81 12.76 14.84
CA ASP A 268 7.35 13.80 15.69
C ASP A 268 8.80 13.55 16.13
N GLY A 269 9.58 12.89 15.31
CA GLY A 269 10.98 12.69 15.64
C GLY A 269 11.86 12.02 14.56
N VAL A 270 11.28 11.46 13.50
CA VAL A 270 12.08 11.01 12.37
C VAL A 270 12.32 12.22 11.48
N PRO A 271 13.58 12.71 11.35
CA PRO A 271 13.84 13.82 10.45
C PRO A 271 13.36 13.45 9.06
N ALA A 272 12.50 14.28 8.47
CA ALA A 272 11.99 14.13 7.10
C ALA A 272 13.12 14.19 6.03
N SER A 273 14.33 14.44 6.45
CA SER A 273 15.58 14.32 5.69
C SER A 273 16.18 12.92 5.84
N GLY A 274 15.38 11.88 5.56
CA GLY A 274 15.91 10.51 5.46
C GLY A 274 17.00 10.49 4.41
N GLU A 275 18.24 10.36 4.82
CA GLU A 275 19.33 10.11 3.88
C GLU A 275 18.97 8.82 3.12
N PRO A 276 18.98 8.85 1.78
CA PRO A 276 18.76 7.62 1.04
C PRO A 276 19.91 6.67 1.34
N TYR A 277 19.64 5.53 1.97
CA TYR A 277 20.63 4.49 2.29
C TYR A 277 21.19 3.80 1.03
N THR A 278 21.15 4.46 -0.13
CA THR A 278 21.67 3.94 -1.40
C THR A 278 23.16 3.62 -1.33
N TRP A 279 23.91 4.37 -0.49
CA TRP A 279 25.31 4.09 -0.24
C TRP A 279 25.53 2.73 0.45
N ALA A 280 24.61 2.28 1.28
CA ALA A 280 24.68 0.99 1.96
C ALA A 280 24.07 -0.13 1.08
N THR A 281 22.90 0.12 0.50
CA THR A 281 22.19 -0.89 -0.31
C THR A 281 22.93 -1.29 -1.57
N ALA A 282 23.82 -0.44 -2.10
CA ALA A 282 24.68 -0.77 -3.23
C ALA A 282 25.66 -1.94 -2.94
N HIS A 283 25.97 -2.20 -1.67
CA HIS A 283 26.90 -3.25 -1.24
C HIS A 283 26.21 -4.51 -0.73
N ILE A 284 24.93 -4.44 -0.37
CA ILE A 284 24.21 -5.53 0.29
C ILE A 284 23.38 -6.29 -0.76
N PRO A 285 23.72 -7.55 -1.05
CA PRO A 285 22.89 -8.38 -1.93
C PRO A 285 21.50 -8.62 -1.34
N PRO A 286 20.45 -8.69 -2.19
CA PRO A 286 19.12 -9.09 -1.73
C PRO A 286 19.12 -10.47 -1.06
N GLY A 287 18.41 -10.61 0.06
CA GLY A 287 18.34 -11.86 0.82
C GLY A 287 19.39 -12.01 1.90
N GLU A 288 20.37 -11.14 1.99
CA GLU A 288 21.34 -11.16 3.11
C GLU A 288 20.80 -10.45 4.35
N VAL A 289 21.25 -10.86 5.53
CA VAL A 289 20.80 -10.35 6.82
C VAL A 289 21.70 -9.22 7.29
N VAL A 290 21.08 -8.08 7.61
CA VAL A 290 21.75 -6.88 8.15
C VAL A 290 21.30 -6.65 9.57
N LEU A 291 22.23 -6.45 10.49
CA LEU A 291 21.97 -6.04 11.88
C LEU A 291 22.01 -4.51 11.96
N THR A 292 21.00 -3.90 12.54
CA THR A 292 20.94 -2.46 12.81
C THR A 292 19.94 -2.14 13.92
N ASP A 293 20.16 -1.04 14.65
CA ASP A 293 19.20 -0.42 15.56
C ASP A 293 18.57 0.87 14.98
N SER A 294 19.03 1.28 13.80
CA SER A 294 18.51 2.46 13.12
C SER A 294 17.16 2.13 12.42
N LEU A 295 16.07 2.69 12.93
CA LEU A 295 14.74 2.49 12.37
C LEU A 295 14.65 2.93 10.90
N PRO A 296 15.17 4.11 10.48
CA PRO A 296 15.18 4.48 9.06
C PRO A 296 15.97 3.52 8.18
N ALA A 297 17.12 3.07 8.65
CA ALA A 297 17.95 2.10 7.95
C ALA A 297 17.25 0.76 7.77
N MET A 298 16.59 0.26 8.81
CA MET A 298 15.83 -0.99 8.77
C MET A 298 14.83 -0.99 7.62
N TYR A 299 14.01 0.06 7.50
CA TYR A 299 13.02 0.18 6.43
C TYR A 299 13.67 0.31 5.04
N ALA A 300 14.71 1.12 4.93
CA ALA A 300 15.40 1.34 3.66
C ALA A 300 16.06 0.06 3.16
N LEU A 301 16.81 -0.63 4.02
CA LEU A 301 17.51 -1.88 3.69
C LEU A 301 16.51 -2.99 3.32
N ALA A 302 15.45 -3.17 4.11
CA ALA A 302 14.40 -4.13 3.79
C ALA A 302 13.71 -3.83 2.46
N GLY A 303 13.44 -2.54 2.17
CA GLY A 303 12.85 -2.08 0.91
C GLY A 303 13.71 -2.37 -0.32
N HIS A 304 15.02 -2.55 -0.15
CA HIS A 304 15.94 -2.99 -1.18
C HIS A 304 16.21 -4.49 -1.20
N GLY A 305 15.47 -5.26 -0.40
CA GLY A 305 15.50 -6.73 -0.43
C GLY A 305 16.36 -7.40 0.64
N ALA A 306 17.06 -6.67 1.49
CA ALA A 306 17.78 -7.25 2.63
C ALA A 306 16.79 -7.78 3.69
N PHE A 307 17.20 -8.79 4.46
CA PHE A 307 16.57 -9.13 5.74
C PHE A 307 17.20 -8.30 6.84
N VAL A 308 16.43 -8.03 7.90
CA VAL A 308 16.92 -7.18 8.98
C VAL A 308 16.79 -7.87 10.32
N LEU A 309 17.87 -7.81 11.10
CA LEU A 309 17.87 -8.10 12.52
C LEU A 309 17.89 -6.76 13.26
N ALA A 310 16.73 -6.35 13.80
CA ALA A 310 16.51 -5.07 14.46
C ALA A 310 15.81 -5.25 15.81
N ASP A 311 15.95 -4.25 16.69
CA ASP A 311 15.34 -4.29 18.03
C ASP A 311 13.82 -4.33 17.97
N GLU A 312 13.21 -3.48 17.14
CA GLU A 312 11.78 -3.45 16.92
C GLU A 312 11.44 -3.76 15.46
N VAL A 313 11.05 -4.98 15.16
CA VAL A 313 10.51 -5.33 13.84
C VAL A 313 9.01 -5.12 13.85
N PRO A 314 8.46 -4.21 13.03
CA PRO A 314 7.01 -3.88 13.01
C PRO A 314 6.20 -4.94 12.27
N ASP A 315 6.41 -6.21 12.58
CA ASP A 315 5.69 -7.32 11.96
C ASP A 315 4.75 -7.96 12.97
N ALA A 316 3.46 -7.62 12.90
CA ALA A 316 2.43 -8.11 13.81
C ALA A 316 2.23 -9.63 13.70
N GLY A 317 2.56 -10.24 12.57
CA GLY A 317 2.48 -11.69 12.35
C GLY A 317 3.61 -12.47 13.00
N LEU A 318 4.72 -11.81 13.33
CA LEU A 318 5.85 -12.48 13.98
C LEU A 318 5.51 -12.81 15.45
N PRO A 319 5.76 -14.05 15.92
CA PRO A 319 5.51 -14.41 17.33
C PRO A 319 6.21 -13.47 18.30
N ALA A 320 5.51 -13.05 19.35
CA ALA A 320 6.04 -12.11 20.34
C ALA A 320 7.34 -12.59 21.02
N ALA A 321 7.48 -13.91 21.18
CA ALA A 321 8.70 -14.51 21.73
C ALA A 321 9.90 -14.30 20.78
N GLU A 322 9.70 -14.48 19.48
CA GLU A 322 10.74 -14.30 18.47
C GLU A 322 11.13 -12.82 18.34
N ARG A 323 10.15 -11.89 18.32
CA ARG A 323 10.45 -10.44 18.33
C ARG A 323 11.33 -10.06 19.51
N ARG A 324 10.96 -10.51 20.73
CA ARG A 324 11.78 -10.24 21.93
C ARG A 324 13.15 -10.91 21.89
N ALA A 325 13.26 -12.09 21.27
CA ALA A 325 14.55 -12.76 21.14
C ALA A 325 15.48 -12.00 20.19
N ARG A 326 14.94 -11.52 19.06
CA ARG A 326 15.68 -10.70 18.08
C ARG A 326 16.10 -9.36 18.69
N GLY A 327 15.21 -8.65 19.38
CA GLY A 327 15.57 -7.40 20.08
C GLY A 327 16.67 -7.59 21.08
N ARG A 328 16.59 -8.60 21.95
CA ARG A 328 17.68 -8.90 22.90
C ARG A 328 18.99 -9.23 22.20
N ALA A 329 18.95 -9.93 21.08
CA ALA A 329 20.15 -10.25 20.31
C ALA A 329 20.80 -8.99 19.73
N VAL A 330 20.02 -8.03 19.21
CA VAL A 330 20.53 -6.75 18.73
C VAL A 330 21.16 -5.94 19.86
N THR A 331 20.44 -5.78 20.97
CA THR A 331 20.93 -5.07 22.15
C THR A 331 22.25 -5.68 22.64
N ALA A 332 22.30 -7.02 22.78
CA ALA A 332 23.52 -7.72 23.21
C ALA A 332 24.65 -7.56 22.19
N TYR A 333 24.37 -7.65 20.89
CA TYR A 333 25.41 -7.50 19.86
C TYR A 333 26.03 -6.11 19.86
N LEU A 334 25.26 -5.08 20.09
CA LEU A 334 25.69 -3.68 20.07
C LEU A 334 26.29 -3.21 21.40
N ASP A 335 26.09 -3.94 22.51
CA ASP A 335 26.65 -3.63 23.80
C ASP A 335 28.20 -3.77 23.77
N PRO A 336 28.95 -2.70 24.05
CA PRO A 336 30.41 -2.75 24.09
C PRO A 336 31.00 -3.80 25.08
N ALA A 337 30.24 -4.14 26.12
CA ALA A 337 30.68 -5.11 27.14
C ALA A 337 30.48 -6.58 26.69
N THR A 338 29.74 -6.83 25.62
CA THR A 338 29.50 -8.20 25.14
C THR A 338 30.76 -8.84 24.55
N PRO A 339 31.15 -10.04 25.03
CA PRO A 339 32.29 -10.78 24.50
C PRO A 339 32.13 -11.12 23.02
N GLN A 340 33.26 -11.22 22.30
CA GLN A 340 33.22 -11.54 20.85
C GLN A 340 32.57 -12.90 20.56
N GLU A 341 32.80 -13.91 21.42
CA GLU A 341 32.15 -15.22 21.28
C GLU A 341 30.61 -15.17 21.27
N GLU A 342 30.04 -14.30 22.11
CA GLU A 342 28.55 -14.09 22.10
C GLU A 342 28.10 -13.39 20.83
N ARG A 343 28.87 -12.42 20.35
CA ARG A 343 28.59 -11.77 19.05
C ARG A 343 28.67 -12.77 17.91
N ASP A 344 29.67 -13.65 17.89
CA ASP A 344 29.81 -14.71 16.88
C ASP A 344 28.63 -15.71 16.96
N ARG A 345 28.16 -16.01 18.17
CA ARG A 345 26.98 -16.87 18.37
C ARG A 345 25.70 -16.20 17.81
N ILE A 346 25.54 -14.90 18.03
CA ILE A 346 24.39 -14.13 17.48
C ILE A 346 24.45 -14.11 15.96
N THR A 347 25.60 -13.79 15.36
CA THR A 347 25.77 -13.76 13.90
C THR A 347 25.51 -15.12 13.26
N GLY A 348 26.02 -16.20 13.86
CA GLY A 348 25.78 -17.56 13.38
C GLY A 348 24.30 -17.98 13.50
N ARG A 349 23.64 -17.63 14.63
CA ARG A 349 22.22 -17.97 14.86
C ARG A 349 21.27 -17.30 13.87
N TYR A 350 21.51 -16.03 13.55
CA TYR A 350 20.63 -15.22 12.71
C TYR A 350 21.15 -15.02 11.30
N GLY A 351 22.27 -15.63 10.94
CA GLY A 351 22.87 -15.52 9.61
C GLY A 351 23.29 -14.08 9.25
N VAL A 352 23.71 -13.28 10.27
CA VAL A 352 24.08 -11.88 10.07
C VAL A 352 25.39 -11.80 9.28
N ARG A 353 25.35 -11.17 8.12
CA ARG A 353 26.53 -10.93 7.26
C ARG A 353 26.95 -9.47 7.21
N TRP A 354 26.06 -8.58 7.62
CA TRP A 354 26.26 -7.15 7.57
C TRP A 354 25.85 -6.52 8.90
N ALA A 355 26.59 -5.51 9.31
CA ALA A 355 26.23 -4.65 10.43
C ALA A 355 26.25 -3.19 9.95
N LEU A 356 25.13 -2.50 10.13
CA LEU A 356 25.05 -1.07 9.95
C LEU A 356 25.04 -0.42 11.31
N LEU A 357 26.16 0.22 11.63
CA LEU A 357 26.49 0.75 12.96
C LEU A 357 26.44 2.27 12.95
N THR A 358 25.98 2.85 14.04
CA THR A 358 26.11 4.29 14.29
C THR A 358 27.54 4.63 14.71
N ARG A 359 27.93 5.91 14.62
CA ARG A 359 29.28 6.40 14.99
C ARG A 359 29.68 6.12 16.44
N PHE A 360 28.73 5.80 17.31
CA PHE A 360 28.98 5.55 18.73
C PHE A 360 29.07 4.07 19.07
N GLN A 361 28.82 3.18 18.11
CA GLN A 361 28.86 1.75 18.30
C GLN A 361 30.26 1.20 17.96
N ARG A 362 30.68 0.22 18.72
CA ARG A 362 32.00 -0.43 18.51
C ARG A 362 31.93 -1.37 17.31
N LEU A 363 32.89 -1.24 16.41
CA LEU A 363 33.08 -2.21 15.33
C LEU A 363 33.51 -3.57 15.89
N PRO A 364 32.82 -4.68 15.54
CA PRO A 364 33.24 -6.02 15.92
C PRO A 364 34.63 -6.38 15.36
N GLU A 365 35.38 -7.20 16.06
CA GLU A 365 36.76 -7.56 15.68
C GLU A 365 36.85 -8.32 14.36
N ASN A 366 35.81 -9.09 14.02
CA ASN A 366 35.68 -9.86 12.79
C ASN A 366 34.95 -9.10 11.65
N ALA A 367 34.77 -7.79 11.78
CA ALA A 367 34.07 -6.99 10.80
C ALA A 367 35.02 -6.06 10.03
N THR A 368 34.77 -5.95 8.71
CA THR A 368 35.53 -5.07 7.82
C THR A 368 34.60 -3.95 7.33
N VAL A 369 35.01 -2.69 7.52
CA VAL A 369 34.27 -1.52 7.02
C VAL A 369 34.37 -1.47 5.51
N LEU A 370 33.21 -1.38 4.84
CA LEU A 370 33.11 -1.26 3.38
C LEU A 370 32.64 0.12 2.91
N ALA A 371 31.76 0.75 3.67
CA ALA A 371 31.23 2.06 3.32
C ALA A 371 30.84 2.84 4.60
N TYR A 372 30.73 4.15 4.48
CA TYR A 372 30.25 5.01 5.55
C TYR A 372 29.44 6.17 4.98
N SER A 373 28.50 6.68 5.77
CA SER A 373 27.78 7.89 5.45
C SER A 373 28.52 9.12 6.01
N PRO A 374 28.98 10.06 5.17
CA PRO A 374 29.63 11.28 5.64
C PRO A 374 28.65 12.21 6.37
N ARG A 375 27.35 12.04 6.20
CA ARG A 375 26.32 12.90 6.81
C ARG A 375 25.93 12.43 8.19
N THR A 376 25.65 11.13 8.35
CA THR A 376 25.18 10.57 9.62
C THR A 376 26.32 9.97 10.44
N GLY A 377 27.45 9.66 9.81
CA GLY A 377 28.57 8.94 10.42
C GLY A 377 28.27 7.45 10.64
N GLU A 378 27.20 6.94 10.05
CA GLU A 378 26.88 5.51 10.04
C GLU A 378 27.88 4.74 9.18
N VAL A 379 28.21 3.53 9.62
CA VAL A 379 29.22 2.66 9.01
C VAL A 379 28.58 1.35 8.61
N LEU A 380 28.78 0.94 7.35
CA LEU A 380 28.44 -0.39 6.89
C LEU A 380 29.67 -1.30 6.99
N ALA A 381 29.55 -2.36 7.75
CA ALA A 381 30.59 -3.36 7.91
C ALA A 381 30.13 -4.74 7.47
N ARG A 382 31.00 -5.48 6.81
CA ARG A 382 30.80 -6.90 6.51
C ARG A 382 31.35 -7.73 7.63
N VAL A 383 30.56 -8.64 8.16
CA VAL A 383 30.92 -9.56 9.23
C VAL A 383 31.45 -10.84 8.62
N ALA A 384 32.67 -11.27 9.01
CA ALA A 384 33.25 -12.52 8.54
C ALA A 384 32.53 -13.72 9.18
N GLU A 385 32.25 -14.76 8.39
CA GLU A 385 31.83 -16.07 8.91
C GLU A 385 33.06 -16.72 9.57
N ARG A 386 32.93 -17.20 10.82
CA ARG A 386 33.92 -18.09 11.47
C ARG A 386 33.43 -19.53 11.45
#